data_2ec8162d8eaee584ef8f3c44559de5cf
#
_entry.id   2ec8162d8eaee584ef8f3c44559de5cf
#
_cell.length_a   1.000
_cell.length_b   1.000
_cell.length_c   1.000
_cell.angle_alpha   90.00
_cell.angle_beta   90.00
_cell.angle_gamma   90.00
#
_symmetry.space_group_name_H-M   'P 1'
#
loop_
_entity.id
_entity.type
_entity.pdbx_description
1 polymer ?
#
loop_
_entity_poly.entity_id
_entity_poly.type
_entity_poly.pdbx_seq_one_letter_code
_entity_poly.pdbx_strand_id
1 'polypeptide(L)'
;MRKTKIICTLGPSTDAPEILEAMMKNGMDVARFNFSHGTHADHKKRLEMLKTLRKKLNIPVAALLDTKGPEIRLKTFEKGEVFLEAGQHFTLTAREVTGTREICSVSYKNLAQDVRLGSQVMLDDGLISMKVVDKTETDV
;
A
#
# COMPACT_ATOMS: atom_id res chain seq x y z
N MET A 1 -9.44 15.89 -30.07
CA MET A 1 -9.15 15.62 -28.65
C MET A 1 -9.88 14.34 -28.25
N ARG A 2 -9.17 13.32 -27.68
CA ARG A 2 -9.83 12.09 -27.23
C ARG A 2 -10.72 12.37 -26.03
N LYS A 3 -11.94 11.84 -26.04
CA LYS A 3 -12.88 11.99 -24.90
C LYS A 3 -12.47 11.11 -23.71
N THR A 4 -11.99 9.88 -23.99
CA THR A 4 -11.48 8.97 -22.97
C THR A 4 -10.04 9.33 -22.58
N LYS A 5 -9.76 9.41 -21.30
CA LYS A 5 -8.44 9.65 -20.73
C LYS A 5 -7.82 8.36 -20.21
N ILE A 6 -6.54 8.16 -20.51
CA ILE A 6 -5.79 6.98 -20.09
C ILE A 6 -4.95 7.36 -18.88
N ILE A 7 -5.23 6.72 -17.73
CA ILE A 7 -4.47 6.87 -16.50
C ILE A 7 -3.59 5.63 -16.33
N CYS A 8 -2.27 5.82 -16.23
CA CYS A 8 -1.33 4.72 -16.02
C CYS A 8 -0.63 4.89 -14.66
N THR A 9 -0.63 3.84 -13.87
CA THR A 9 0.11 3.82 -12.60
C THR A 9 1.59 3.56 -12.90
N LEU A 10 2.45 4.44 -12.38
CA LEU A 10 3.90 4.27 -12.47
C LEU A 10 4.41 3.39 -11.32
N GLY A 11 5.32 2.48 -11.64
CA GLY A 11 5.93 1.54 -10.71
C GLY A 11 7.23 0.97 -11.27
N PRO A 12 7.82 -0.05 -10.61
CA PRO A 12 9.12 -0.61 -11.02
C PRO A 12 9.19 -1.03 -12.50
N SER A 13 8.11 -1.55 -13.06
CA SER A 13 8.03 -1.94 -14.48
C SER A 13 8.06 -0.77 -15.46
N THR A 14 7.87 0.46 -14.97
CA THR A 14 7.87 1.68 -15.80
C THR A 14 9.04 2.61 -15.48
N ASP A 15 10.03 2.15 -14.71
CA ASP A 15 11.17 2.97 -14.27
C ASP A 15 12.22 3.23 -15.36
N ALA A 16 12.15 2.49 -16.47
CA ALA A 16 12.99 2.76 -17.65
C ALA A 16 12.43 3.95 -18.44
N PRO A 17 13.27 4.97 -18.75
CA PRO A 17 12.83 6.16 -19.48
C PRO A 17 12.17 5.85 -20.83
N GLU A 18 12.65 4.82 -21.52
CA GLU A 18 12.12 4.39 -22.82
C GLU A 18 10.69 3.87 -22.72
N ILE A 19 10.36 3.17 -21.64
CA ILE A 19 9.01 2.67 -21.39
C ILE A 19 8.08 3.84 -21.12
N LEU A 20 8.46 4.77 -20.24
CA LEU A 20 7.65 5.95 -19.94
C LEU A 20 7.47 6.84 -21.18
N GLU A 21 8.51 7.02 -22.00
CA GLU A 21 8.42 7.73 -23.27
C GLU A 21 7.44 7.05 -24.23
N ALA A 22 7.50 5.71 -24.36
CA ALA A 22 6.57 4.95 -25.18
C ALA A 22 5.12 5.07 -24.69
N MET A 23 4.87 4.99 -23.38
CA MET A 23 3.54 5.20 -22.80
C MET A 23 2.97 6.57 -23.14
N MET A 24 3.78 7.63 -23.02
CA MET A 24 3.39 9.00 -23.37
C MET A 24 3.02 9.13 -24.85
N LYS A 25 3.86 8.58 -25.76
CA LYS A 25 3.62 8.59 -27.21
C LYS A 25 2.39 7.78 -27.61
N ASN A 26 2.10 6.68 -26.91
CA ASN A 26 0.93 5.85 -27.13
C ASN A 26 -0.34 6.36 -26.46
N GLY A 27 -0.26 7.51 -25.78
CA GLY A 27 -1.45 8.26 -25.39
C GLY A 27 -1.80 8.20 -23.92
N MET A 28 -0.85 7.97 -23.04
CA MET A 28 -1.04 8.22 -21.62
C MET A 28 -1.38 9.70 -21.39
N ASP A 29 -2.49 9.98 -20.75
CA ASP A 29 -2.91 11.34 -20.38
C ASP A 29 -2.52 11.70 -18.95
N VAL A 30 -2.47 10.68 -18.04
CA VAL A 30 -2.21 10.88 -16.62
C VAL A 30 -1.25 9.80 -16.12
N ALA A 31 -0.18 10.23 -15.46
CA ALA A 31 0.74 9.38 -14.71
C ALA A 31 0.31 9.36 -13.24
N ARG A 32 -0.17 8.21 -12.73
CA ARG A 32 -0.60 8.04 -11.33
C ARG A 32 0.57 7.52 -10.48
N PHE A 33 0.83 8.21 -9.39
CA PHE A 33 1.80 7.87 -8.36
C PHE A 33 1.04 7.34 -7.13
N ASN A 34 1.04 6.03 -6.93
CA ASN A 34 0.36 5.40 -5.80
C ASN A 34 1.26 5.39 -4.57
N PHE A 35 0.98 6.27 -3.61
CA PHE A 35 1.76 6.44 -2.37
C PHE A 35 1.50 5.36 -1.31
N SER A 36 0.62 4.39 -1.59
CA SER A 36 0.51 3.17 -0.77
C SER A 36 1.71 2.24 -0.93
N HIS A 37 2.52 2.41 -1.99
CA HIS A 37 3.68 1.58 -2.31
C HIS A 37 4.90 2.45 -2.63
N GLY A 38 6.10 1.91 -2.35
CA GLY A 38 7.35 2.59 -2.60
C GLY A 38 7.68 3.69 -1.58
N THR A 39 8.79 4.37 -1.80
CA THR A 39 9.26 5.45 -0.95
C THR A 39 9.07 6.81 -1.61
N HIS A 40 9.12 7.89 -0.82
CA HIS A 40 9.13 9.25 -1.37
C HIS A 40 10.28 9.49 -2.36
N ALA A 41 11.43 8.84 -2.14
CA ALA A 41 12.58 8.95 -3.03
C ALA A 41 12.29 8.31 -4.40
N ASP A 42 11.63 7.14 -4.43
CA ASP A 42 11.22 6.47 -5.67
C ASP A 42 10.22 7.32 -6.45
N HIS A 43 9.21 7.85 -5.77
CA HIS A 43 8.22 8.72 -6.42
C HIS A 43 8.84 10.01 -6.93
N LYS A 44 9.77 10.61 -6.20
CA LYS A 44 10.50 11.81 -6.65
C LYS A 44 11.29 11.52 -7.93
N LYS A 45 12.02 10.40 -7.98
CA LYS A 45 12.78 9.99 -9.17
C LYS A 45 11.87 9.84 -10.40
N ARG A 46 10.74 9.13 -10.26
CA ARG A 46 9.75 8.97 -11.34
C ARG A 46 9.14 10.30 -11.78
N LEU A 47 8.84 11.19 -10.83
CA LEU A 47 8.28 12.51 -11.14
C LEU A 47 9.27 13.38 -11.93
N GLU A 48 10.54 13.39 -11.57
CA GLU A 48 11.56 14.15 -12.29
C GLU A 48 11.78 13.57 -13.72
N MET A 49 11.75 12.26 -13.87
CA MET A 49 11.76 11.61 -15.17
C MET A 49 10.56 12.02 -16.04
N LEU A 50 9.35 12.00 -15.47
CA LEU A 50 8.14 12.47 -16.16
C LEU A 50 8.26 13.93 -16.61
N LYS A 51 8.74 14.81 -15.72
CA LYS A 51 8.94 16.24 -16.04
C LYS A 51 9.93 16.43 -17.19
N THR A 52 11.03 15.67 -17.17
CA THR A 52 12.04 15.72 -18.24
C THR A 52 11.46 15.29 -19.58
N LEU A 53 10.75 14.15 -19.60
CA LEU A 53 10.14 13.63 -20.83
C LEU A 53 9.02 14.54 -21.35
N ARG A 54 8.21 15.13 -20.49
CA ARG A 54 7.19 16.12 -20.90
C ARG A 54 7.79 17.28 -21.68
N LYS A 55 8.91 17.82 -21.17
CA LYS A 55 9.63 18.91 -21.86
C LYS A 55 10.23 18.45 -23.18
N LYS A 56 10.91 17.28 -23.19
CA LYS A 56 11.56 16.71 -24.37
C LYS A 56 10.57 16.44 -25.50
N LEU A 57 9.42 15.87 -25.16
CA LEU A 57 8.42 15.42 -26.14
C LEU A 57 7.35 16.48 -26.48
N ASN A 58 7.27 17.53 -25.67
CA ASN A 58 6.19 18.53 -25.74
C ASN A 58 4.78 17.89 -25.64
N ILE A 59 4.65 16.84 -24.81
CA ILE A 59 3.39 16.14 -24.57
C ILE A 59 2.89 16.47 -23.15
N PRO A 60 1.71 17.07 -22.99
CA PRO A 60 1.15 17.39 -21.68
C PRO A 60 0.55 16.13 -21.01
N VAL A 61 1.28 15.50 -20.09
CA VAL A 61 0.80 14.42 -19.25
C VAL A 61 0.64 14.94 -17.82
N ALA A 62 -0.52 14.77 -17.23
CA ALA A 62 -0.76 15.17 -15.84
C ALA A 62 -0.05 14.21 -14.87
N ALA A 63 0.40 14.72 -13.72
CA ALA A 63 0.84 13.90 -12.60
C ALA A 63 -0.31 13.84 -11.57
N LEU A 64 -0.75 12.63 -11.23
CA LEU A 64 -1.77 12.37 -10.22
C LEU A 64 -1.11 11.75 -9.00
N LEU A 65 -1.15 12.45 -7.87
CA LEU A 65 -0.72 11.92 -6.59
C LEU A 65 -1.93 11.24 -5.94
N ASP A 66 -1.84 9.92 -5.79
CA ASP A 66 -2.82 9.12 -5.07
C ASP A 66 -2.31 8.88 -3.67
N THR A 67 -2.86 9.62 -2.71
CA THR A 67 -2.39 9.61 -1.33
C THR A 67 -2.79 8.34 -0.62
N LYS A 68 -1.87 7.81 0.19
CA LYS A 68 -2.20 6.80 1.16
C LYS A 68 -3.13 7.40 2.23
N GLY A 69 -4.32 6.83 2.39
CA GLY A 69 -5.21 7.18 3.48
C GLY A 69 -4.71 6.69 4.85
N PRO A 70 -5.44 6.96 5.95
CA PRO A 70 -5.16 6.33 7.23
C PRO A 70 -5.37 4.82 7.11
N GLU A 71 -4.33 4.04 7.31
CA GLU A 71 -4.35 2.59 7.20
C GLU A 71 -3.82 1.94 8.46
N ILE A 72 -4.49 0.85 8.87
CA ILE A 72 -3.95 -0.09 9.85
C ILE A 72 -3.33 -1.24 9.06
N ARG A 73 -2.02 -1.42 9.18
CA ARG A 73 -1.27 -2.44 8.45
C ARG A 73 -0.64 -3.44 9.41
N LEU A 74 -0.68 -4.71 9.04
CA LEU A 74 0.22 -5.71 9.60
C LEU A 74 1.65 -5.40 9.17
N LYS A 75 2.61 -5.65 10.07
CA LYS A 75 4.04 -5.53 9.75
C LYS A 75 4.57 -6.83 9.14
N THR A 76 5.88 -6.88 8.93
CA THR A 76 6.55 -7.99 8.23
C THR A 76 6.55 -9.28 9.04
N PHE A 77 6.40 -10.39 8.34
CA PHE A 77 6.54 -11.74 8.85
C PHE A 77 7.94 -12.30 8.55
N GLU A 78 8.45 -13.19 9.40
CA GLU A 78 9.78 -13.80 9.24
C GLU A 78 10.00 -14.43 7.86
N LYS A 79 8.96 -15.07 7.33
CA LYS A 79 9.01 -15.77 6.04
C LYS A 79 8.26 -15.03 4.92
N GLY A 80 7.93 -13.73 5.16
CA GLY A 80 7.16 -12.92 4.22
C GLY A 80 5.65 -13.15 4.32
N GLU A 81 5.20 -14.38 4.56
CA GLU A 81 3.80 -14.76 4.72
C GLU A 81 3.62 -15.86 5.77
N VAL A 82 2.41 -16.01 6.27
CA VAL A 82 2.01 -17.10 7.16
C VAL A 82 0.62 -17.61 6.79
N PHE A 83 0.38 -18.89 7.01
CA PHE A 83 -0.94 -19.49 6.89
C PHE A 83 -1.60 -19.56 8.26
N LEU A 84 -2.84 -19.08 8.34
CA LEU A 84 -3.68 -19.13 9.52
C LEU A 84 -4.78 -20.19 9.32
N GLU A 85 -5.04 -20.98 10.36
CA GLU A 85 -6.11 -21.97 10.35
C GLU A 85 -7.39 -21.39 10.96
N ALA A 86 -8.52 -21.82 10.46
CA ALA A 86 -9.81 -21.41 11.03
C ALA A 86 -9.90 -21.83 12.51
N GLY A 87 -10.23 -20.87 13.36
CA GLY A 87 -10.37 -21.09 14.81
C GLY A 87 -9.08 -21.01 15.62
N GLN A 88 -7.92 -20.79 14.99
CA GLN A 88 -6.69 -20.59 15.76
C GLN A 88 -6.69 -19.23 16.47
N HIS A 89 -5.94 -19.13 17.57
CA HIS A 89 -5.63 -17.87 18.20
C HIS A 89 -4.51 -17.16 17.44
N PHE A 90 -4.65 -15.85 17.27
CA PHE A 90 -3.65 -15.00 16.64
C PHE A 90 -3.61 -13.65 17.34
N THR A 91 -2.42 -13.18 17.67
CA THR A 91 -2.25 -11.93 18.42
C THR A 91 -1.86 -10.78 17.50
N LEU A 92 -2.63 -9.70 17.53
CA LEU A 92 -2.24 -8.41 16.95
C LEU A 92 -1.64 -7.54 18.05
N THR A 93 -0.42 -7.04 17.86
CA THR A 93 0.29 -6.30 18.92
C THR A 93 0.75 -4.92 18.47
N ALA A 94 0.68 -3.94 19.38
CA ALA A 94 1.28 -2.62 19.22
C ALA A 94 2.80 -2.63 19.42
N ARG A 95 3.36 -3.72 19.99
CA ARG A 95 4.80 -3.90 20.18
C ARG A 95 5.50 -4.16 18.84
N GLU A 96 6.79 -3.84 18.79
CA GLU A 96 7.61 -4.14 17.60
C GLU A 96 8.12 -5.58 17.69
N VAL A 97 7.48 -6.48 16.94
CA VAL A 97 7.90 -7.88 16.81
C VAL A 97 7.90 -8.29 15.35
N THR A 98 8.77 -9.21 14.98
CA THR A 98 8.67 -9.88 13.68
C THR A 98 7.50 -10.86 13.72
N GLY A 99 6.63 -10.79 12.71
CA GLY A 99 5.41 -11.60 12.65
C GLY A 99 5.72 -13.09 12.52
N THR A 100 4.96 -13.90 13.24
CA THR A 100 4.98 -15.37 13.19
C THR A 100 3.56 -15.89 12.92
N ARG A 101 3.36 -17.21 13.00
CA ARG A 101 2.02 -17.82 12.91
C ARG A 101 1.11 -17.46 14.10
N GLU A 102 1.65 -16.92 15.19
CA GLU A 102 0.92 -16.67 16.44
C GLU A 102 0.71 -15.20 16.74
N ILE A 103 1.60 -14.32 16.23
CA ILE A 103 1.61 -12.89 16.56
C ILE A 103 2.11 -12.05 15.38
N CYS A 104 1.56 -10.84 15.24
CA CYS A 104 2.08 -9.85 14.31
C CYS A 104 1.91 -8.43 14.85
N SER A 105 2.92 -7.60 14.64
CA SER A 105 2.82 -6.16 14.91
C SER A 105 1.86 -5.47 13.97
N VAL A 106 1.14 -4.48 14.49
CA VAL A 106 0.30 -3.58 13.68
C VAL A 106 0.84 -2.16 13.71
N SER A 107 0.55 -1.40 12.65
CA SER A 107 0.95 0.02 12.56
C SER A 107 0.20 0.92 13.54
N TYR A 108 -1.01 0.53 13.95
CA TYR A 108 -1.88 1.32 14.82
C TYR A 108 -1.65 0.99 16.30
N LYS A 109 -0.99 1.91 17.01
CA LYS A 109 -0.57 1.71 18.41
C LYS A 109 -1.70 1.63 19.42
N ASN A 110 -2.84 2.23 19.12
CA ASN A 110 -4.00 2.26 20.04
C ASN A 110 -5.03 1.15 19.76
N LEU A 111 -4.69 0.15 18.93
CA LEU A 111 -5.64 -0.92 18.57
C LEU A 111 -6.27 -1.57 19.80
N ALA A 112 -5.46 -1.96 20.78
CA ALA A 112 -5.93 -2.62 22.00
C ALA A 112 -6.85 -1.74 22.86
N GLN A 113 -6.70 -0.42 22.78
CA GLN A 113 -7.56 0.54 23.53
C GLN A 113 -8.91 0.70 22.85
N ASP A 114 -8.93 0.75 21.52
CA ASP A 114 -10.13 1.08 20.73
C ASP A 114 -11.04 -0.12 20.48
N VAL A 115 -10.50 -1.34 20.41
CA VAL A 115 -11.32 -2.55 20.22
C VAL A 115 -11.96 -3.00 21.54
N ARG A 116 -13.12 -3.67 21.44
CA ARG A 116 -13.83 -4.28 22.56
C ARG A 116 -13.79 -5.79 22.45
N LEU A 117 -13.88 -6.50 23.57
CA LEU A 117 -14.10 -7.95 23.56
C LEU A 117 -15.35 -8.28 22.74
N GLY A 118 -15.25 -9.28 21.89
CA GLY A 118 -16.30 -9.68 20.96
C GLY A 118 -16.34 -8.87 19.66
N SER A 119 -15.58 -7.77 19.53
CA SER A 119 -15.47 -7.03 18.26
C SER A 119 -14.88 -7.90 17.16
N GLN A 120 -15.27 -7.61 15.93
CA GLN A 120 -14.73 -8.25 14.75
C GLN A 120 -13.57 -7.41 14.19
N VAL A 121 -12.45 -8.06 13.91
CA VAL A 121 -11.30 -7.49 13.19
C VAL A 121 -11.21 -8.17 11.84
N MET A 122 -11.21 -7.38 10.78
CA MET A 122 -11.13 -7.88 9.41
C MET A 122 -9.77 -7.56 8.81
N LEU A 123 -9.16 -8.54 8.14
CA LEU A 123 -7.92 -8.40 7.40
C LEU A 123 -8.16 -8.67 5.92
N ASP A 124 -7.30 -8.10 5.06
CA ASP A 124 -7.33 -8.30 3.61
C ASP A 124 -8.73 -8.02 3.02
N ASP A 125 -9.19 -6.77 3.21
CA ASP A 125 -10.51 -6.30 2.75
C ASP A 125 -11.70 -7.19 3.17
N GLY A 126 -11.54 -7.89 4.32
CA GLY A 126 -12.58 -8.73 4.90
C GLY A 126 -12.51 -10.20 4.51
N LEU A 127 -11.50 -10.63 3.77
CA LEU A 127 -11.30 -12.05 3.44
C LEU A 127 -10.97 -12.89 4.68
N ILE A 128 -10.29 -12.31 5.67
CA ILE A 128 -10.00 -12.96 6.94
C ILE A 128 -10.74 -12.21 8.03
N SER A 129 -11.59 -12.92 8.78
CA SER A 129 -12.36 -12.37 9.89
C SER A 129 -11.92 -13.01 11.20
N MET A 130 -11.60 -12.17 12.18
CA MET A 130 -11.19 -12.56 13.52
C MET A 130 -12.13 -11.93 14.56
N LYS A 131 -12.30 -12.60 15.68
CA LYS A 131 -13.07 -12.10 16.82
C LYS A 131 -12.14 -11.83 17.99
N VAL A 132 -12.23 -10.64 18.57
CA VAL A 132 -11.48 -10.30 19.78
C VAL A 132 -12.00 -11.17 20.94
N VAL A 133 -11.15 -12.06 21.43
CA VAL A 133 -11.46 -12.97 22.55
C VAL A 133 -10.79 -12.56 23.84
N ASP A 134 -9.64 -11.87 23.74
CA ASP A 134 -8.91 -11.32 24.89
C ASP A 134 -8.12 -10.09 24.45
N LYS A 135 -7.71 -9.24 25.41
CA LYS A 135 -6.86 -8.08 25.17
C LYS A 135 -6.08 -7.66 26.41
N THR A 136 -4.92 -7.06 26.17
CA THR A 136 -4.08 -6.40 27.18
C THR A 136 -3.96 -4.90 26.85
N GLU A 137 -2.98 -4.22 27.43
CA GLU A 137 -2.67 -2.83 27.05
C GLU A 137 -2.11 -2.69 25.63
N THR A 138 -1.43 -3.73 25.12
CA THR A 138 -0.72 -3.69 23.83
C THR A 138 -1.18 -4.75 22.84
N ASP A 139 -1.87 -5.78 23.28
CA ASP A 139 -2.20 -6.98 22.52
C ASP A 139 -3.72 -7.17 22.41
N VAL A 140 -4.11 -7.73 21.26
CA VAL A 140 -5.50 -8.11 20.97
C VAL A 140 -5.51 -9.52 20.41
#